data_798caac365899ca32c625e4355e32411
#
_entry.id   798caac365899ca32c625e4355e32411
#
_cell.length_a   1.000
_cell.length_b   1.000
_cell.length_c   1.000
_cell.angle_alpha   90.00
_cell.angle_beta   90.00
_cell.angle_gamma   90.00
#
_symmetry.space_group_name_H-M   'P 1'
#
loop_
_entity.id
_entity.type
_entity.pdbx_description
1 polymer ?
#
loop_
_entity_poly.entity_id
_entity_poly.type
_entity_poly.pdbx_seq_one_letter_code
_entity_poly.pdbx_strand_id
1 'polypeptide(L)'
;MCIRDSVYTEGITNITAKDIKYAEAMGCTIKLLGVAKNTESGIEVRVHPMLIPSDHPLATVNDSFNAVFVHGDAVDDAMFYGRGAGEFPTASAVMGDIIDVARNIQFYCTGRIHCTCYKDLPIKKITEIESKYFMRLLVDDKPGVLARIADTLGKNQVSIAQVIQKNKVNDMAELVVITDLVLEQNFADALVEIKGMEHTREISTVIRVY
;
A
#
# COMPACT_ATOMS: atom_id res chain seq x y z
N MET A 1 -10.01 -10.78 -19.62
CA MET A 1 -9.51 -9.42 -19.90
C MET A 1 -8.36 -9.08 -18.95
N CYS A 2 -7.25 -8.59 -19.46
CA CYS A 2 -6.14 -8.19 -18.61
C CYS A 2 -6.33 -6.71 -18.24
N ILE A 3 -6.63 -6.42 -16.97
CA ILE A 3 -6.82 -5.05 -16.45
C ILE A 3 -5.52 -4.42 -15.92
N ARG A 4 -4.38 -5.06 -16.21
CA ARG A 4 -3.07 -4.71 -15.65
C ARG A 4 -2.70 -3.24 -15.91
N ASP A 5 -3.03 -2.70 -17.06
CA ASP A 5 -2.64 -1.35 -17.46
C ASP A 5 -3.43 -0.25 -16.74
N SER A 6 -4.56 -0.59 -16.11
CA SER A 6 -5.38 0.33 -15.31
C SER A 6 -5.13 0.24 -13.81
N VAL A 7 -4.28 -0.69 -13.35
CA VAL A 7 -3.92 -0.84 -11.94
C VAL A 7 -2.81 0.12 -11.57
N TYR A 8 -3.06 0.98 -10.57
CA TYR A 8 -2.00 1.82 -10.01
C TYR A 8 -0.89 0.95 -9.39
N THR A 9 0.35 1.21 -9.80
CA THR A 9 1.51 0.43 -9.35
C THR A 9 2.64 1.36 -8.92
N GLU A 10 3.14 1.16 -7.70
CA GLU A 10 4.31 1.84 -7.14
C GLU A 10 5.28 0.80 -6.58
N GLY A 11 6.57 0.93 -6.93
CA GLY A 11 7.62 0.03 -6.48
C GLY A 11 8.24 0.45 -5.15
N ILE A 12 9.24 -0.30 -4.70
CA ILE A 12 9.94 -0.09 -3.42
C ILE A 12 11.30 0.60 -3.57
N THR A 13 11.68 1.06 -4.75
CA THR A 13 13.00 1.65 -5.01
C THR A 13 13.30 2.91 -4.20
N ASN A 14 12.25 3.61 -3.77
CA ASN A 14 12.37 4.82 -2.95
C ASN A 14 12.34 4.55 -1.43
N ILE A 15 12.18 3.29 -1.01
CA ILE A 15 12.17 2.92 0.40
C ILE A 15 13.60 2.79 0.89
N THR A 16 13.92 3.52 1.96
CA THR A 16 15.27 3.54 2.55
C THR A 16 15.31 2.80 3.88
N ALA A 17 16.53 2.42 4.32
CA ALA A 17 16.73 1.85 5.65
C ALA A 17 16.25 2.80 6.78
N LYS A 18 16.21 4.09 6.52
CA LYS A 18 15.72 5.09 7.46
C LYS A 18 14.20 5.01 7.61
N ASP A 19 13.48 4.79 6.52
CA ASP A 19 12.04 4.61 6.53
C ASP A 19 11.63 3.35 7.30
N ILE A 20 12.40 2.27 7.13
CA ILE A 20 12.21 1.02 7.91
C ILE A 20 12.36 1.29 9.41
N LYS A 21 13.40 2.02 9.83
CA LYS A 21 13.59 2.39 11.25
C LYS A 21 12.46 3.26 11.80
N TYR A 22 11.88 4.14 11.00
CA TYR A 22 10.72 4.92 11.42
C TYR A 22 9.49 4.04 11.56
N ALA A 23 9.26 3.13 10.61
CA ALA A 23 8.18 2.17 10.68
C ALA A 23 8.28 1.31 11.96
N GLU A 24 9.43 0.74 12.24
CA GLU A 24 9.70 -0.04 13.46
C GLU A 24 9.45 0.78 14.74
N ALA A 25 9.93 2.03 14.79
CA ALA A 25 9.72 2.92 15.92
C ALA A 25 8.24 3.28 16.17
N MET A 26 7.40 3.10 15.15
CA MET A 26 5.95 3.30 15.19
C MET A 26 5.17 2.00 15.43
N GLY A 27 5.85 0.87 15.65
CA GLY A 27 5.22 -0.44 15.76
C GLY A 27 4.63 -0.94 14.44
N CYS A 28 5.20 -0.52 13.32
CA CYS A 28 4.77 -0.88 11.97
C CYS A 28 5.88 -1.57 11.19
N THR A 29 5.52 -2.22 10.10
CA THR A 29 6.44 -2.74 9.09
C THR A 29 6.02 -2.29 7.70
N ILE A 30 6.97 -2.18 6.77
CA ILE A 30 6.69 -1.83 5.38
C ILE A 30 6.59 -3.12 4.57
N LYS A 31 5.47 -3.31 3.87
CA LYS A 31 5.26 -4.42 2.95
C LYS A 31 4.80 -3.91 1.58
N LEU A 32 5.24 -4.56 0.52
CA LEU A 32 4.68 -4.35 -0.81
C LEU A 32 3.39 -5.15 -0.91
N LEU A 33 2.26 -4.48 -1.05
CA LEU A 33 0.94 -5.11 -1.05
C LEU A 33 0.20 -4.85 -2.36
N GLY A 34 -0.43 -5.91 -2.87
CA GLY A 34 -1.55 -5.78 -3.81
C GLY A 34 -2.84 -5.69 -3.00
N VAL A 35 -3.58 -4.61 -3.19
CA VAL A 35 -4.84 -4.35 -2.49
C VAL A 35 -5.98 -4.38 -3.49
N ALA A 36 -7.01 -5.16 -3.20
CA ALA A 36 -8.26 -5.17 -3.94
C ALA A 36 -9.43 -5.02 -2.95
N LYS A 37 -10.30 -4.03 -3.18
CA LYS A 37 -11.49 -3.81 -2.35
C LYS A 37 -12.72 -3.69 -3.25
N ASN A 38 -13.79 -4.37 -2.87
CA ASN A 38 -15.10 -4.18 -3.47
C ASN A 38 -15.82 -3.07 -2.69
N THR A 39 -16.20 -2.00 -3.37
CA THR A 39 -16.94 -0.87 -2.78
C THR A 39 -18.25 -0.66 -3.51
N GLU A 40 -19.15 0.14 -2.92
CA GLU A 40 -20.44 0.46 -3.56
C GLU A 40 -20.27 1.18 -4.90
N SER A 41 -19.20 1.97 -5.07
CA SER A 41 -18.93 2.77 -6.27
C SER A 41 -18.03 2.09 -7.30
N GLY A 42 -17.55 0.86 -7.03
CA GLY A 42 -16.65 0.14 -7.92
C GLY A 42 -15.56 -0.63 -7.18
N ILE A 43 -14.58 -1.11 -7.92
CA ILE A 43 -13.45 -1.89 -7.40
C ILE A 43 -12.23 -1.00 -7.26
N GLU A 44 -11.61 -1.02 -6.09
CA GLU A 44 -10.28 -0.46 -5.87
C GLU A 44 -9.24 -1.55 -6.12
N VAL A 45 -8.28 -1.29 -7.00
CA VAL A 45 -7.14 -2.20 -7.24
C VAL A 45 -5.86 -1.37 -7.32
N ARG A 46 -4.87 -1.73 -6.51
CA ARG A 46 -3.59 -1.01 -6.47
C ARG A 46 -2.48 -1.90 -5.94
N VAL A 47 -1.24 -1.63 -6.33
CA VAL A 47 -0.03 -2.29 -5.83
C VAL A 47 0.95 -1.21 -5.39
N HIS A 48 1.31 -1.19 -4.12
CA HIS A 48 2.24 -0.20 -3.58
C HIS A 48 2.82 -0.63 -2.23
N PRO A 49 3.95 -0.04 -1.80
CA PRO A 49 4.42 -0.19 -0.42
C PRO A 49 3.41 0.41 0.55
N MET A 50 3.23 -0.25 1.68
CA MET A 50 2.30 0.15 2.73
C MET A 50 2.92 -0.07 4.11
N LEU A 51 2.72 0.88 5.01
CA LEU A 51 2.96 0.70 6.44
C LEU A 51 1.80 -0.07 7.04
N ILE A 52 2.09 -1.24 7.60
CA ILE A 52 1.10 -2.06 8.30
C ILE A 52 1.50 -2.26 9.76
N PRO A 53 0.56 -2.33 10.70
CA PRO A 53 0.85 -2.64 12.10
C PRO A 53 1.63 -3.95 12.23
N SER A 54 2.57 -4.00 13.18
CA SER A 54 3.41 -5.19 13.35
C SER A 54 2.65 -6.42 13.86
N ASP A 55 1.47 -6.23 14.42
CA ASP A 55 0.52 -7.29 14.83
C ASP A 55 -0.40 -7.77 13.71
N HIS A 56 -0.40 -7.11 12.55
CA HIS A 56 -1.17 -7.55 11.40
C HIS A 56 -0.62 -8.87 10.86
N PRO A 57 -1.45 -9.88 10.50
CA PRO A 57 -0.99 -11.19 10.01
C PRO A 57 0.01 -11.12 8.86
N LEU A 58 -0.15 -10.19 7.92
CA LEU A 58 0.79 -10.00 6.80
C LEU A 58 2.16 -9.46 7.23
N ALA A 59 2.31 -8.89 8.42
CA ALA A 59 3.59 -8.36 8.90
C ALA A 59 4.65 -9.45 9.06
N THR A 60 4.21 -10.67 9.41
CA THR A 60 5.09 -11.82 9.66
C THR A 60 5.50 -12.57 8.40
N VAL A 61 4.98 -12.20 7.23
CA VAL A 61 5.31 -12.83 5.95
C VAL A 61 6.66 -12.31 5.46
N ASN A 62 7.69 -13.16 5.48
CA ASN A 62 9.06 -12.79 5.12
C ASN A 62 9.68 -13.79 4.15
N ASP A 63 10.85 -13.47 3.63
CA ASP A 63 11.69 -14.29 2.74
C ASP A 63 10.95 -14.77 1.49
N SER A 64 10.96 -16.09 1.24
CA SER A 64 10.31 -16.72 0.09
C SER A 64 8.82 -17.01 0.29
N PHE A 65 8.26 -16.59 1.43
CA PHE A 65 6.84 -16.78 1.71
C PHE A 65 5.99 -15.66 1.12
N ASN A 66 4.79 -16.05 0.68
CA ASN A 66 3.75 -15.15 0.25
C ASN A 66 2.47 -15.45 1.02
N ALA A 67 1.61 -14.46 1.11
CA ALA A 67 0.30 -14.63 1.69
C ALA A 67 -0.76 -13.85 0.90
N VAL A 68 -1.98 -14.37 0.91
CA VAL A 68 -3.19 -13.68 0.51
C VAL A 68 -4.07 -13.57 1.74
N PHE A 69 -4.33 -12.33 2.16
CA PHE A 69 -5.22 -12.02 3.26
C PHE A 69 -6.56 -11.58 2.69
N VAL A 70 -7.64 -12.20 3.13
CA VAL A 70 -9.00 -11.96 2.63
C VAL A 70 -9.89 -11.64 3.81
N HIS A 71 -10.58 -10.50 3.73
CA HIS A 71 -11.66 -10.15 4.64
C HIS A 71 -12.99 -10.36 3.91
N GLY A 72 -13.84 -11.22 4.44
CA GLY A 72 -15.14 -11.57 3.87
C GLY A 72 -16.27 -11.35 4.86
N ASP A 73 -17.47 -11.12 4.35
CA ASP A 73 -18.68 -10.81 5.12
C ASP A 73 -19.17 -11.99 5.98
N ALA A 74 -18.83 -13.22 5.62
CA ALA A 74 -19.29 -14.42 6.32
C ALA A 74 -18.18 -15.19 7.05
N VAL A 75 -16.92 -14.97 6.68
CA VAL A 75 -15.77 -15.71 7.26
C VAL A 75 -14.80 -14.82 8.00
N ASP A 76 -15.10 -13.52 8.06
CA ASP A 76 -14.20 -12.51 8.60
C ASP A 76 -12.81 -12.59 7.94
N ASP A 77 -11.76 -12.73 8.72
CA ASP A 77 -10.39 -12.74 8.26
C ASP A 77 -9.90 -14.17 7.97
N ALA A 78 -9.43 -14.37 6.75
CA ALA A 78 -8.77 -15.60 6.33
C ALA A 78 -7.41 -15.28 5.69
N MET A 79 -6.40 -16.09 5.97
CA MET A 79 -5.08 -15.95 5.36
C MET A 79 -4.62 -17.26 4.74
N PHE A 80 -4.22 -17.19 3.47
CA PHE A 80 -3.55 -18.26 2.76
C PHE A 80 -2.07 -17.95 2.73
N TYR A 81 -1.26 -18.83 3.28
CA TYR A 81 0.17 -18.63 3.46
C TYR A 81 0.97 -19.82 2.93
N GLY A 82 2.03 -19.54 2.20
CA GLY A 82 2.87 -20.59 1.65
C GLY A 82 4.11 -20.05 0.93
N ARG A 83 4.95 -20.96 0.47
CA ARG A 83 6.13 -20.61 -0.33
C ARG A 83 5.68 -20.20 -1.74
N GLY A 84 5.98 -18.98 -2.14
CA GLY A 84 5.71 -18.45 -3.48
C GLY A 84 6.85 -18.73 -4.47
N ALA A 85 8.04 -19.09 -3.97
CA ALA A 85 9.22 -19.37 -4.78
C ALA A 85 9.98 -20.59 -4.24
N GLY A 86 10.74 -21.22 -5.13
CA GLY A 86 11.55 -22.39 -4.84
C GLY A 86 11.25 -23.52 -5.82
N GLU A 87 12.26 -24.35 -6.10
CA GLU A 87 12.17 -25.45 -7.08
C GLU A 87 11.05 -26.44 -6.73
N PHE A 88 11.08 -26.99 -5.52
CA PHE A 88 10.11 -27.99 -5.08
C PHE A 88 8.68 -27.43 -4.91
N PRO A 89 8.46 -26.27 -4.28
CA PRO A 89 7.11 -25.68 -4.21
C PRO A 89 6.49 -25.41 -5.57
N THR A 90 7.29 -24.90 -6.51
CA THR A 90 6.81 -24.64 -7.89
C THR A 90 6.51 -25.94 -8.63
N ALA A 91 7.40 -26.92 -8.56
CA ALA A 91 7.17 -28.24 -9.16
C ALA A 91 5.92 -28.92 -8.59
N SER A 92 5.73 -28.86 -7.27
CA SER A 92 4.54 -29.43 -6.60
C SER A 92 3.24 -28.78 -7.10
N ALA A 93 3.21 -27.44 -7.24
CA ALA A 93 2.05 -26.72 -7.74
C ALA A 93 1.72 -27.12 -9.19
N VAL A 94 2.73 -27.12 -10.07
CA VAL A 94 2.57 -27.53 -11.48
C VAL A 94 2.06 -28.98 -11.59
N MET A 95 2.65 -29.90 -10.82
CA MET A 95 2.21 -31.30 -10.82
C MET A 95 0.79 -31.46 -10.28
N GLY A 96 0.40 -30.70 -9.27
CA GLY A 96 -0.97 -30.68 -8.77
C GLY A 96 -1.97 -30.29 -9.86
N ASP A 97 -1.70 -29.23 -10.60
CA ASP A 97 -2.54 -28.76 -11.71
C ASP A 97 -2.59 -29.78 -12.86
N ILE A 98 -1.47 -30.39 -13.23
CA ILE A 98 -1.41 -31.47 -14.25
C ILE A 98 -2.29 -32.65 -13.84
N ILE A 99 -2.21 -33.08 -12.59
CA ILE A 99 -3.00 -34.20 -12.07
C ILE A 99 -4.51 -33.84 -12.09
N ASP A 100 -4.86 -32.62 -11.70
CA ASP A 100 -6.27 -32.19 -11.72
C ASP A 100 -6.83 -32.14 -13.15
N VAL A 101 -6.06 -31.60 -14.09
CA VAL A 101 -6.44 -31.60 -15.52
C VAL A 101 -6.57 -33.02 -16.06
N ALA A 102 -5.63 -33.93 -15.74
CA ALA A 102 -5.70 -35.33 -16.18
C ALA A 102 -6.96 -36.03 -15.66
N ARG A 103 -7.31 -35.82 -14.40
CA ARG A 103 -8.57 -36.34 -13.82
C ARG A 103 -9.79 -35.77 -14.50
N ASN A 104 -9.82 -34.49 -14.80
CA ASN A 104 -10.91 -33.84 -15.49
C ASN A 104 -11.10 -34.42 -16.91
N ILE A 105 -10.03 -34.67 -17.63
CA ILE A 105 -10.07 -35.35 -18.95
C ILE A 105 -10.62 -36.78 -18.81
N GLN A 106 -10.09 -37.56 -17.86
CA GLN A 106 -10.49 -38.95 -17.64
C GLN A 106 -11.99 -39.09 -17.33
N PHE A 107 -12.53 -38.16 -16.55
CA PHE A 107 -13.93 -38.23 -16.14
C PHE A 107 -14.86 -37.33 -16.97
N TYR A 108 -14.39 -36.82 -18.12
CA TYR A 108 -15.13 -35.90 -19.00
C TYR A 108 -15.75 -34.71 -18.27
N CYS A 109 -15.05 -34.23 -17.20
CA CYS A 109 -15.50 -33.14 -16.34
C CYS A 109 -14.62 -31.93 -16.58
N THR A 110 -14.90 -31.19 -17.66
CA THR A 110 -14.21 -29.91 -17.94
C THR A 110 -15.01 -28.77 -17.35
N GLY A 111 -14.29 -27.85 -16.66
CA GLY A 111 -14.89 -26.64 -16.12
C GLY A 111 -15.83 -26.90 -14.93
N ARG A 112 -15.35 -27.55 -13.86
CA ARG A 112 -16.13 -27.77 -12.63
C ARG A 112 -16.75 -26.50 -12.06
N ILE A 113 -16.04 -25.40 -12.20
CA ILE A 113 -16.52 -24.08 -11.82
C ILE A 113 -16.53 -23.25 -13.09
N HIS A 114 -17.74 -22.96 -13.59
CA HIS A 114 -17.88 -22.03 -14.70
C HIS A 114 -17.47 -20.62 -14.27
N CYS A 115 -17.08 -19.80 -15.25
CA CYS A 115 -16.82 -18.39 -14.99
C CYS A 115 -18.08 -17.75 -14.38
N THR A 116 -17.93 -17.17 -13.20
CA THR A 116 -18.98 -16.45 -12.47
C THR A 116 -18.90 -14.94 -12.66
N CYS A 117 -18.18 -14.48 -13.68
CA CYS A 117 -18.05 -13.05 -14.03
C CYS A 117 -19.38 -12.53 -14.61
N TYR A 118 -20.33 -12.25 -13.74
CA TYR A 118 -21.65 -11.71 -14.12
C TYR A 118 -21.80 -10.22 -13.81
N LYS A 119 -20.80 -9.61 -13.17
CA LYS A 119 -20.78 -8.18 -12.85
C LYS A 119 -19.70 -7.51 -13.68
N ASP A 120 -20.03 -6.38 -14.28
CA ASP A 120 -19.09 -5.46 -14.91
C ASP A 120 -18.94 -4.24 -14.00
N LEU A 121 -18.05 -4.33 -13.02
CA LEU A 121 -17.83 -3.27 -12.05
C LEU A 121 -16.69 -2.36 -12.51
N PRO A 122 -16.87 -1.03 -12.45
CA PRO A 122 -15.83 -0.09 -12.82
C PRO A 122 -14.64 -0.17 -11.83
N ILE A 123 -13.43 -0.02 -12.37
CA ILE A 123 -12.24 0.16 -11.55
C ILE A 123 -12.12 1.65 -11.24
N LYS A 124 -12.05 1.97 -9.96
CA LYS A 124 -11.86 3.35 -9.48
C LYS A 124 -10.47 3.85 -9.87
N LYS A 125 -10.38 5.11 -10.27
CA LYS A 125 -9.11 5.79 -10.44
C LYS A 125 -8.44 5.97 -9.09
N ILE A 126 -7.11 5.98 -9.07
CA ILE A 126 -6.36 6.19 -7.82
C ILE A 126 -6.76 7.50 -7.12
N THR A 127 -7.04 8.55 -7.87
CA THR A 127 -7.46 9.86 -7.37
C THR A 127 -8.79 9.87 -6.61
N GLU A 128 -9.61 8.84 -6.79
CA GLU A 128 -10.93 8.67 -6.17
C GLU A 128 -10.88 7.76 -4.93
N ILE A 129 -9.69 7.30 -4.55
CA ILE A 129 -9.46 6.41 -3.42
C ILE A 129 -9.02 7.23 -2.20
N GLU A 130 -9.42 6.80 -1.03
CA GLU A 130 -8.97 7.38 0.22
C GLU A 130 -7.86 6.53 0.85
N SER A 131 -6.84 7.20 1.37
CA SER A 131 -5.70 6.57 2.06
C SER A 131 -5.21 7.44 3.20
N LYS A 132 -4.57 6.83 4.20
CA LYS A 132 -3.73 7.52 5.17
C LYS A 132 -2.31 7.53 4.64
N TYR A 133 -1.53 8.54 5.01
CA TYR A 133 -0.16 8.69 4.54
C TYR A 133 0.83 8.88 5.68
N PHE A 134 1.97 8.27 5.53
CA PHE A 134 3.22 8.62 6.19
C PHE A 134 4.05 9.42 5.21
N MET A 135 4.46 10.61 5.58
CA MET A 135 5.29 11.50 4.77
C MET A 135 6.50 11.95 5.58
N ARG A 136 7.69 11.77 5.03
CA ARG A 136 8.95 12.26 5.63
C ARG A 136 9.52 13.37 4.77
N LEU A 137 9.75 14.51 5.42
CA LEU A 137 10.23 15.76 4.81
C LEU A 137 11.54 16.19 5.42
N LEU A 138 12.42 16.75 4.60
CA LEU A 138 13.59 17.54 5.04
C LEU A 138 13.28 19.01 4.78
N VAL A 139 13.29 19.81 5.83
CA VAL A 139 12.93 21.24 5.78
C VAL A 139 13.94 22.09 6.52
N ASP A 140 13.96 23.41 6.25
CA ASP A 140 14.76 24.35 7.04
C ASP A 140 14.24 24.36 8.50
N ASP A 141 15.15 24.33 9.48
CA ASP A 141 14.79 24.46 10.90
C ASP A 141 14.58 25.91 11.27
N LYS A 142 13.47 26.49 10.82
CA LYS A 142 13.09 27.88 11.04
C LYS A 142 11.70 27.99 11.64
N PRO A 143 11.46 29.00 12.52
CA PRO A 143 10.11 29.28 13.00
C PRO A 143 9.13 29.50 11.86
N GLY A 144 7.94 28.89 11.97
CA GLY A 144 6.86 29.04 11.00
C GLY A 144 6.87 28.03 9.83
N VAL A 145 7.93 27.26 9.62
CA VAL A 145 7.98 26.26 8.52
C VAL A 145 6.92 25.18 8.71
N LEU A 146 6.84 24.58 9.90
CA LEU A 146 5.80 23.59 10.23
C LEU A 146 4.38 24.19 10.09
N ALA A 147 4.20 25.44 10.51
CA ALA A 147 2.89 26.08 10.40
C ALA A 147 2.44 26.25 8.94
N ARG A 148 3.37 26.57 8.02
CA ARG A 148 3.06 26.67 6.58
C ARG A 148 2.72 25.31 5.97
N ILE A 149 3.45 24.26 6.36
CA ILE A 149 3.16 22.89 5.90
C ILE A 149 1.76 22.47 6.38
N ALA A 150 1.45 22.70 7.66
CA ALA A 150 0.15 22.39 8.23
C ALA A 150 -1.00 23.20 7.57
N ASP A 151 -0.78 24.47 7.30
CA ASP A 151 -1.75 25.34 6.58
C ASP A 151 -2.02 24.81 5.17
N THR A 152 -0.98 24.39 4.44
CA THR A 152 -1.13 23.82 3.10
C THR A 152 -1.88 22.50 3.12
N LEU A 153 -1.55 21.62 4.06
CA LEU A 153 -2.29 20.37 4.24
C LEU A 153 -3.76 20.66 4.54
N GLY A 154 -4.04 21.59 5.46
CA GLY A 154 -5.41 21.98 5.80
C GLY A 154 -6.19 22.58 4.63
N LYS A 155 -5.57 23.45 3.82
CA LYS A 155 -6.19 24.04 2.61
C LYS A 155 -6.59 22.96 1.58
N ASN A 156 -5.82 21.91 1.49
CA ASN A 156 -6.10 20.76 0.63
C ASN A 156 -6.95 19.67 1.34
N GLN A 157 -7.60 19.99 2.46
CA GLN A 157 -8.46 19.07 3.22
C GLN A 157 -7.73 17.81 3.73
N VAL A 158 -6.44 17.93 4.01
CA VAL A 158 -5.62 16.87 4.59
C VAL A 158 -5.51 17.10 6.08
N SER A 159 -6.15 16.24 6.88
CA SER A 159 -6.04 16.25 8.33
C SER A 159 -4.75 15.56 8.78
N ILE A 160 -4.08 16.15 9.76
CA ILE A 160 -2.86 15.63 10.37
C ILE A 160 -3.23 14.83 11.62
N ALA A 161 -2.92 13.54 11.63
CA ALA A 161 -3.06 12.68 12.80
C ALA A 161 -1.87 12.81 13.75
N GLN A 162 -0.65 12.91 13.20
CA GLN A 162 0.56 12.99 14.01
C GLN A 162 1.67 13.74 13.29
N VAL A 163 2.45 14.50 14.06
CA VAL A 163 3.71 15.12 13.59
C VAL A 163 4.84 14.72 14.53
N ILE A 164 5.95 14.28 13.97
CA ILE A 164 7.16 13.92 14.71
C ILE A 164 8.34 14.69 14.12
N GLN A 165 9.05 15.42 14.96
CA GLN A 165 10.31 16.05 14.62
C GLN A 165 11.42 15.40 15.46
N LYS A 166 12.30 14.62 14.84
CA LYS A 166 13.31 13.84 15.59
C LYS A 166 14.72 14.39 15.51
N ASN A 167 15.16 14.83 14.36
CA ASN A 167 16.57 15.12 14.13
C ASN A 167 16.75 16.53 13.58
N LYS A 168 17.73 17.23 14.15
CA LYS A 168 18.26 18.47 13.61
C LYS A 168 19.66 18.19 13.08
N VAL A 169 19.91 18.44 11.82
CA VAL A 169 21.23 18.27 11.20
C VAL A 169 21.48 19.48 10.31
N ASN A 170 22.53 20.26 10.62
CA ASN A 170 22.99 21.39 9.81
C ASN A 170 21.86 22.38 9.44
N ASP A 171 21.17 22.95 10.42
CA ASP A 171 20.06 23.89 10.24
C ASP A 171 18.85 23.33 9.45
N MET A 172 18.77 22.02 9.32
CA MET A 172 17.64 21.31 8.74
C MET A 172 16.92 20.46 9.79
N ALA A 173 15.61 20.41 9.69
CA ALA A 173 14.75 19.56 10.49
C ALA A 173 14.14 18.45 9.63
N GLU A 174 14.13 17.25 10.18
CA GLU A 174 13.40 16.15 9.59
C GLU A 174 12.02 16.05 10.25
N LEU A 175 11.00 16.23 9.44
CA LEU A 175 9.60 16.13 9.85
C LEU A 175 9.00 14.85 9.30
N VAL A 176 8.33 14.13 10.16
CA VAL A 176 7.44 13.02 9.80
C VAL A 176 6.02 13.47 10.08
N VAL A 177 5.18 13.39 9.08
CA VAL A 177 3.75 13.71 9.16
C VAL A 177 2.96 12.45 8.83
N ILE A 178 1.98 12.13 9.67
CA ILE A 178 1.01 11.08 9.43
C ILE A 178 -0.36 11.76 9.27
N THR A 179 -1.06 11.42 8.21
CA THR A 179 -2.39 11.98 7.94
C THR A 179 -3.50 11.06 8.43
N ASP A 180 -4.68 11.61 8.64
CA ASP A 180 -5.92 10.85 8.64
C ASP A 180 -6.27 10.40 7.23
N LEU A 181 -7.42 9.72 7.09
CA LEU A 181 -7.95 9.28 5.82
C LEU A 181 -8.23 10.50 4.92
N VAL A 182 -7.73 10.49 3.70
CA VAL A 182 -7.83 11.59 2.75
C VAL A 182 -7.90 11.07 1.32
N LEU A 183 -8.63 11.77 0.46
CA LEU A 183 -8.61 11.50 -0.98
C LEU A 183 -7.20 11.64 -1.55
N GLU A 184 -6.78 10.66 -2.36
CA GLU A 184 -5.46 10.65 -3.01
C GLU A 184 -5.21 11.92 -3.84
N GLN A 185 -6.25 12.47 -4.49
CA GLN A 185 -6.12 13.73 -5.24
C GLN A 185 -5.74 14.89 -4.32
N ASN A 186 -6.45 15.07 -3.20
CA ASN A 186 -6.21 16.15 -2.26
C ASN A 186 -4.79 16.09 -1.68
N PHE A 187 -4.35 14.87 -1.34
CA PHE A 187 -2.99 14.66 -0.85
C PHE A 187 -1.93 14.94 -1.93
N ALA A 188 -2.18 14.53 -3.17
CA ALA A 188 -1.29 14.80 -4.30
C ALA A 188 -1.14 16.32 -4.55
N ASP A 189 -2.25 17.06 -4.51
CA ASP A 189 -2.24 18.52 -4.67
C ASP A 189 -1.45 19.20 -3.54
N ALA A 190 -1.65 18.77 -2.29
CA ALA A 190 -0.86 19.23 -1.15
C ALA A 190 0.64 18.96 -1.32
N LEU A 191 1.01 17.78 -1.81
CA LEU A 191 2.42 17.42 -2.05
C LEU A 191 3.07 18.33 -3.09
N VAL A 192 2.36 18.68 -4.16
CA VAL A 192 2.86 19.60 -5.21
C VAL A 192 3.16 20.97 -4.60
N GLU A 193 2.24 21.50 -3.79
CA GLU A 193 2.42 22.79 -3.12
C GLU A 193 3.57 22.74 -2.10
N ILE A 194 3.64 21.72 -1.26
CA ILE A 194 4.71 21.56 -0.26
C ILE A 194 6.07 21.46 -0.94
N LYS A 195 6.17 20.72 -2.06
CA LYS A 195 7.41 20.61 -2.85
C LYS A 195 7.87 21.95 -3.42
N GLY A 196 6.93 22.85 -3.73
CA GLY A 196 7.21 24.20 -4.24
C GLY A 196 7.59 25.22 -3.16
N MET A 197 7.52 24.90 -1.88
CA MET A 197 7.85 25.83 -0.79
C MET A 197 9.36 26.10 -0.69
N GLU A 198 9.73 27.35 -0.47
CA GLU A 198 11.13 27.80 -0.32
C GLU A 198 11.91 27.03 0.76
N HIS A 199 11.21 26.66 1.84
CA HIS A 199 11.83 26.00 3.00
C HIS A 199 11.73 24.47 2.99
N THR A 200 11.10 23.89 1.97
CA THR A 200 11.07 22.42 1.76
C THR A 200 12.27 22.05 0.90
N ARG A 201 13.21 21.28 1.45
CA ARG A 201 14.40 20.82 0.73
C ARG A 201 14.14 19.55 -0.04
N GLU A 202 13.38 18.62 0.59
CA GLU A 202 13.12 17.32 0.01
C GLU A 202 11.86 16.70 0.62
N ILE A 203 11.03 16.09 -0.21
CA ILE A 203 10.04 15.09 0.21
C ILE A 203 10.75 13.75 0.07
N SER A 204 11.30 13.26 1.19
CA SER A 204 12.20 12.09 1.17
C SER A 204 11.43 10.79 0.94
N THR A 205 10.23 10.67 1.49
CA THR A 205 9.43 9.45 1.38
C THR A 205 7.96 9.75 1.61
N VAL A 206 7.12 9.08 0.84
CA VAL A 206 5.65 9.03 1.02
C VAL A 206 5.24 7.57 0.95
N ILE A 207 4.55 7.08 1.98
CA ILE A 207 4.07 5.70 2.05
C ILE A 207 2.63 5.71 2.55
N ARG A 208 1.77 4.89 1.96
CA ARG A 208 0.40 4.71 2.47
C ARG A 208 0.41 3.91 3.76
N VAL A 209 -0.55 4.20 4.63
CA VAL A 209 -0.73 3.53 5.94
C VAL A 209 -2.01 2.71 5.89
N TYR A 210 -1.95 1.52 6.48
CA TYR A 210 -3.08 0.58 6.59
C TYR A 210 -4.21 1.13 7.46
#